data_b67c188da1164872e5a49a551c35a4b9
#
_entry.id   b67c188da1164872e5a49a551c35a4b9
#
_cell.length_a   1.000
_cell.length_b   1.000
_cell.length_c   1.000
_cell.angle_alpha   90.00
_cell.angle_beta   90.00
_cell.angle_gamma   90.00
#
_symmetry.space_group_name_H-M   'P 1'
#
loop_
_entity.id
_entity.type
_entity.pdbx_description
1 polymer ?
#
loop_
_entity_poly.entity_id
_entity_poly.type
_entity_poly.pdbx_seq_one_letter_code
_entity_poly.pdbx_strand_id
1 'polypeptide(L)'
;MIVKQIRMQKNQLMQSLWLLLLIVTLLIISTLLPAFQIGSVSFKKINLLADIQSDVHKPLAADTLIKEDTLAIAIEKVEPKPEEVVAPVNPRPTGFTCLEDFSPGKNALRFFFQALKNTKHKPLRVAFFGDSFIEGDILCASFRDTLQALYGGSGVGYVPITSEAPQFRTTIKHEFENWETYSLVGKKDQNIPLGISGYAFVPLDQNEVTYKPARKQNAKRFDNVRLFYRNRKNADLTYTLNDTIEHASSLTVSDSLNQLVIKGDNIKSVKFQFNNPDSLIVYGASFEGNSGIYVDNFALRGNSGIALYGIDPKLLSQFNQLQDYKLILLQYGLNIVTETDSMDYSWYKTKMVKVIRRFKEIFPEASIILIGISDRAGNIDGKIQTIPAIVTMRNTQREIAEKTQIAFWDLYEAMGGENSIIKFVEAKTPLAAKDYTHLTFKGGQKISKKLTDAILYERNRYEKKNQVP
;
A
#
# COMPACT_ATOMS: atom_id res chain seq x y z
N MET A 1 -33.72 4.11 -54.45
CA MET A 1 -32.54 4.49 -53.65
C MET A 1 -32.51 3.76 -52.30
N ILE A 2 -33.58 3.80 -51.54
CA ILE A 2 -33.69 3.21 -50.19
C ILE A 2 -33.39 1.70 -50.15
N VAL A 3 -33.94 0.89 -51.07
CA VAL A 3 -33.72 -0.57 -51.13
C VAL A 3 -32.25 -0.95 -51.36
N LYS A 4 -31.49 -0.15 -52.12
CA LYS A 4 -30.06 -0.37 -52.40
C LYS A 4 -29.21 -0.08 -51.15
N GLN A 5 -29.63 0.90 -50.36
CA GLN A 5 -28.99 1.29 -49.09
C GLN A 5 -29.20 0.24 -47.98
N ILE A 6 -30.43 -0.30 -47.88
CA ILE A 6 -30.75 -1.40 -46.93
C ILE A 6 -29.95 -2.67 -47.27
N ARG A 7 -29.81 -2.98 -48.59
CA ARG A 7 -29.03 -4.15 -49.04
C ARG A 7 -27.54 -4.00 -48.77
N MET A 8 -26.98 -2.78 -48.89
CA MET A 8 -25.59 -2.48 -48.52
C MET A 8 -25.35 -2.60 -47.01
N GLN A 9 -26.24 -2.07 -46.20
CA GLN A 9 -26.14 -2.22 -44.74
C GLN A 9 -26.21 -3.68 -44.29
N LYS A 10 -27.11 -4.48 -44.88
CA LYS A 10 -27.23 -5.91 -44.59
C LYS A 10 -25.96 -6.70 -44.96
N ASN A 11 -25.31 -6.34 -46.09
CA ASN A 11 -24.03 -6.94 -46.50
C ASN A 11 -22.88 -6.55 -45.57
N GLN A 12 -22.83 -5.31 -45.13
CA GLN A 12 -21.80 -4.86 -44.15
C GLN A 12 -21.98 -5.55 -42.80
N LEU A 13 -23.23 -5.71 -42.34
CA LEU A 13 -23.54 -6.44 -41.09
C LEU A 13 -23.12 -7.90 -41.19
N MET A 14 -23.40 -8.56 -42.30
CA MET A 14 -22.97 -9.94 -42.54
C MET A 14 -21.47 -10.08 -42.62
N GLN A 15 -20.77 -9.15 -43.26
CA GLN A 15 -19.29 -9.14 -43.29
C GLN A 15 -18.69 -8.94 -41.91
N SER A 16 -19.24 -8.04 -41.10
CA SER A 16 -18.79 -7.84 -39.70
C SER A 16 -19.04 -9.09 -38.87
N LEU A 17 -20.15 -9.78 -39.09
CA LEU A 17 -20.49 -11.01 -38.34
C LEU A 17 -19.53 -12.16 -38.75
N TRP A 18 -19.20 -12.30 -40.02
CA TRP A 18 -18.21 -13.28 -40.49
C TRP A 18 -16.81 -12.97 -39.97
N LEU A 19 -16.42 -11.70 -39.89
CA LEU A 19 -15.13 -11.28 -39.31
C LEU A 19 -15.05 -11.61 -37.82
N LEU A 20 -16.13 -11.33 -37.07
CA LEU A 20 -16.22 -11.66 -35.66
C LEU A 20 -16.11 -13.16 -35.43
N LEU A 21 -16.82 -13.95 -36.25
CA LEU A 21 -16.82 -15.42 -36.19
C LEU A 21 -15.41 -15.98 -36.50
N LEU A 22 -14.73 -15.40 -37.48
CA LEU A 22 -13.33 -15.74 -37.80
C LEU A 22 -12.37 -15.45 -36.62
N ILE A 23 -12.48 -14.26 -36.02
CA ILE A 23 -11.67 -13.86 -34.87
C ILE A 23 -11.91 -14.81 -33.69
N VAL A 24 -13.17 -15.10 -33.35
CA VAL A 24 -13.51 -16.03 -32.27
C VAL A 24 -12.96 -17.43 -32.55
N THR A 25 -13.06 -17.91 -33.80
CA THR A 25 -12.52 -19.21 -34.18
C THR A 25 -11.00 -19.25 -34.05
N LEU A 26 -10.29 -18.21 -34.49
CA LEU A 26 -8.83 -18.11 -34.35
C LEU A 26 -8.40 -18.05 -32.88
N LEU A 27 -9.15 -17.34 -32.05
CA LEU A 27 -8.91 -17.28 -30.61
C LEU A 27 -9.09 -18.66 -29.95
N ILE A 28 -10.15 -19.41 -30.31
CA ILE A 28 -10.36 -20.77 -29.80
C ILE A 28 -9.22 -21.70 -30.25
N ILE A 29 -8.83 -21.64 -31.53
CA ILE A 29 -7.71 -22.44 -32.05
C ILE A 29 -6.41 -22.11 -31.28
N SER A 30 -6.15 -20.81 -30.99
CA SER A 30 -4.95 -20.41 -30.26
C SER A 30 -4.87 -20.98 -28.82
N THR A 31 -6.01 -21.25 -28.17
CA THR A 31 -6.03 -21.90 -26.85
C THR A 31 -5.76 -23.40 -26.90
N LEU A 32 -6.01 -24.04 -28.04
CA LEU A 32 -5.77 -25.47 -28.23
C LEU A 32 -4.33 -25.80 -28.63
N LEU A 33 -3.56 -24.80 -29.08
CA LEU A 33 -2.16 -25.00 -29.45
C LEU A 33 -1.28 -25.21 -28.20
N PRO A 34 -0.45 -26.26 -28.16
CA PRO A 34 0.55 -26.41 -27.12
C PRO A 34 1.63 -25.34 -27.24
N ALA A 35 2.40 -25.13 -26.19
CA ALA A 35 3.57 -24.27 -26.27
C ALA A 35 4.56 -24.86 -27.30
N PHE A 36 5.04 -24.07 -28.26
CA PHE A 36 5.98 -24.49 -29.30
C PHE A 36 7.02 -23.41 -29.56
N GLN A 37 8.13 -23.81 -30.22
CA GLN A 37 9.24 -22.91 -30.52
C GLN A 37 9.57 -22.99 -32.02
N ILE A 38 9.78 -21.83 -32.63
CA ILE A 38 10.27 -21.72 -34.02
C ILE A 38 11.54 -20.87 -34.00
N GLY A 39 12.68 -21.49 -34.25
CA GLY A 39 13.98 -20.81 -34.16
C GLY A 39 14.26 -20.29 -32.73
N SER A 40 14.55 -19.01 -32.61
CA SER A 40 14.79 -18.33 -31.32
C SER A 40 13.52 -17.81 -30.64
N VAL A 41 12.34 -17.93 -31.27
CA VAL A 41 11.07 -17.40 -30.75
C VAL A 41 10.26 -18.51 -30.10
N SER A 42 9.95 -18.37 -28.81
CA SER A 42 9.09 -19.29 -28.07
C SER A 42 7.67 -18.75 -27.94
N PHE A 43 6.68 -19.56 -28.35
CA PHE A 43 5.25 -19.25 -28.20
C PHE A 43 4.69 -19.94 -26.99
N LYS A 44 4.18 -19.19 -26.02
CA LYS A 44 3.55 -19.72 -24.82
C LYS A 44 2.10 -20.11 -25.09
N LYS A 45 1.58 -21.10 -24.39
CA LYS A 45 0.16 -21.48 -24.45
C LYS A 45 -0.70 -20.28 -23.99
N ILE A 46 -1.65 -19.88 -24.83
CA ILE A 46 -2.58 -18.78 -24.52
C ILE A 46 -3.79 -19.36 -23.80
N ASN A 47 -4.15 -18.79 -22.66
CA ASN A 47 -5.39 -19.09 -21.94
C ASN A 47 -6.28 -17.85 -21.97
N LEU A 48 -7.26 -17.83 -22.86
CA LEU A 48 -8.21 -16.70 -23.02
C LEU A 48 -9.19 -16.56 -21.85
N LEU A 49 -9.32 -17.57 -21.02
CA LEU A 49 -10.20 -17.58 -19.84
C LEU A 49 -9.42 -17.36 -18.55
N ALA A 50 -8.12 -17.03 -18.61
CA ALA A 50 -7.29 -16.83 -17.43
C ALA A 50 -7.87 -15.75 -16.49
N ASP A 51 -8.48 -14.71 -17.05
CA ASP A 51 -9.09 -13.62 -16.26
C ASP A 51 -10.50 -13.97 -15.74
N ILE A 52 -11.12 -15.05 -16.24
CA ILE A 52 -12.45 -15.51 -15.83
C ILE A 52 -12.35 -16.75 -14.94
N GLN A 53 -11.35 -17.58 -15.17
CA GLN A 53 -10.98 -18.65 -14.27
C GLN A 53 -10.17 -17.96 -13.15
N SER A 54 -10.79 -17.82 -11.97
CA SER A 54 -10.06 -17.45 -10.75
C SER A 54 -8.81 -18.34 -10.72
N ASP A 55 -7.65 -17.70 -10.82
CA ASP A 55 -6.37 -18.36 -10.70
C ASP A 55 -6.38 -19.18 -9.41
N VAL A 56 -6.50 -20.48 -9.56
CA VAL A 56 -5.99 -21.40 -8.57
C VAL A 56 -4.49 -21.11 -8.56
N HIS A 57 -4.09 -20.20 -7.69
CA HIS A 57 -2.70 -19.87 -7.48
C HIS A 57 -1.96 -21.17 -7.21
N LYS A 58 -1.23 -21.65 -8.20
CA LYS A 58 -0.09 -22.50 -7.90
C LYS A 58 0.72 -21.74 -6.86
N PRO A 59 1.02 -22.36 -5.70
CA PRO A 59 1.92 -21.71 -4.75
C PRO A 59 3.16 -21.30 -5.54
N LEU A 60 3.52 -20.02 -5.46
CA LEU A 60 4.81 -19.57 -5.99
C LEU A 60 5.85 -20.51 -5.42
N ALA A 61 6.52 -21.23 -6.30
CA ALA A 61 7.62 -22.08 -5.94
C ALA A 61 8.55 -21.25 -5.04
N ALA A 62 8.77 -21.76 -3.84
CA ALA A 62 9.70 -21.18 -2.89
C ALA A 62 11.10 -21.33 -3.48
N ASP A 63 11.48 -20.38 -4.32
CA ASP A 63 12.83 -20.29 -4.81
C ASP A 63 13.64 -19.43 -3.85
N THR A 64 14.70 -20.06 -3.47
CA THR A 64 15.89 -19.63 -2.76
C THR A 64 15.94 -20.01 -1.29
N LEU A 65 16.53 -21.16 -1.10
CA LEU A 65 17.19 -21.66 0.10
C LEU A 65 17.94 -20.53 0.85
N ILE A 66 17.36 -20.07 1.95
CA ILE A 66 18.14 -19.41 3.00
C ILE A 66 18.65 -20.55 3.87
N LYS A 67 19.99 -20.78 3.85
CA LYS A 67 20.66 -21.71 4.74
C LYS A 67 20.27 -21.39 6.19
N GLU A 68 19.81 -22.41 6.89
CA GLU A 68 19.57 -22.37 8.32
C GLU A 68 20.92 -22.27 9.05
N ASP A 69 21.19 -21.10 9.63
CA ASP A 69 22.15 -21.01 10.73
C ASP A 69 21.41 -21.31 12.03
N THR A 70 21.63 -22.51 12.53
CA THR A 70 21.08 -23.00 13.78
C THR A 70 21.89 -22.44 14.94
N LEU A 71 21.44 -21.31 15.50
CA LEU A 71 21.88 -20.85 16.81
C LEU A 71 20.85 -21.29 17.85
N ALA A 72 21.20 -22.33 18.60
CA ALA A 72 20.45 -22.78 19.77
C ALA A 72 20.57 -21.72 20.89
N ILE A 73 19.48 -21.03 21.19
CA ILE A 73 19.37 -20.17 22.36
C ILE A 73 18.61 -20.96 23.44
N ALA A 74 19.31 -21.20 24.57
CA ALA A 74 18.74 -21.82 25.75
C ALA A 74 17.57 -20.97 26.26
N ILE A 75 16.42 -21.60 26.44
CA ILE A 75 15.21 -20.96 27.00
C ILE A 75 15.25 -21.16 28.51
N GLU A 76 15.51 -20.10 29.23
CA GLU A 76 15.33 -20.03 30.68
C GLU A 76 13.83 -19.89 30.98
N LYS A 77 13.31 -20.81 31.74
CA LYS A 77 11.89 -20.93 32.09
C LYS A 77 11.56 -19.94 33.19
N VAL A 78 11.00 -18.78 32.88
CA VAL A 78 10.46 -17.84 33.85
C VAL A 78 8.98 -18.14 34.07
N GLU A 79 8.61 -18.50 35.30
CA GLU A 79 7.21 -18.69 35.68
C GLU A 79 6.44 -17.36 35.65
N PRO A 80 5.20 -17.33 35.16
CA PRO A 80 4.42 -16.10 35.09
C PRO A 80 3.86 -15.75 36.49
N LYS A 81 4.18 -14.54 36.95
CA LYS A 81 3.55 -13.90 38.08
C LYS A 81 2.10 -13.55 37.75
N PRO A 82 1.11 -13.72 38.64
CA PRO A 82 -0.29 -13.40 38.32
C PRO A 82 -0.45 -11.92 37.96
N GLU A 83 -1.03 -11.65 36.77
CA GLU A 83 -1.39 -10.30 36.37
C GLU A 83 -2.54 -9.77 37.23
N GLU A 84 -2.31 -8.64 37.90
CA GLU A 84 -3.37 -7.84 38.52
C GLU A 84 -4.31 -7.33 37.41
N VAL A 85 -5.57 -7.78 37.40
CA VAL A 85 -6.61 -7.31 36.51
C VAL A 85 -6.98 -5.88 36.89
N VAL A 86 -6.29 -4.91 36.31
CA VAL A 86 -6.66 -3.50 36.43
C VAL A 86 -7.97 -3.29 35.68
N ALA A 87 -9.05 -2.98 36.39
CA ALA A 87 -10.35 -2.67 35.78
C ALA A 87 -10.23 -1.55 34.72
N PRO A 88 -10.96 -1.62 33.62
CA PRO A 88 -10.85 -0.63 32.52
C PRO A 88 -11.30 0.74 33.04
N VAL A 89 -10.42 1.73 32.88
CA VAL A 89 -10.58 3.11 33.37
C VAL A 89 -11.73 3.89 32.72
N ASN A 90 -12.36 3.35 31.68
CA ASN A 90 -13.63 3.84 31.08
C ASN A 90 -14.35 2.70 30.37
N PRO A 91 -15.69 2.59 30.46
CA PRO A 91 -16.44 1.60 29.69
C PRO A 91 -16.22 1.82 28.19
N ARG A 92 -15.89 0.74 27.48
CA ARG A 92 -15.75 0.79 26.02
C ARG A 92 -17.10 1.17 25.39
N PRO A 93 -17.16 2.16 24.51
CA PRO A 93 -18.41 2.47 23.79
C PRO A 93 -18.91 1.25 23.02
N THR A 94 -20.20 0.95 23.09
CA THR A 94 -20.80 -0.15 22.33
C THR A 94 -20.57 0.04 20.83
N GLY A 95 -20.10 -1.01 20.14
CA GLY A 95 -19.79 -0.94 18.71
C GLY A 95 -18.49 -0.22 18.33
N PHE A 96 -17.63 0.05 19.32
CA PHE A 96 -16.33 0.68 19.14
C PHE A 96 -15.20 -0.37 19.18
N THR A 97 -14.41 -0.46 18.11
CA THR A 97 -13.27 -1.36 18.02
C THR A 97 -12.01 -0.66 18.51
N CYS A 98 -11.59 -0.99 19.74
CA CYS A 98 -10.37 -0.45 20.33
C CYS A 98 -9.11 -1.03 19.69
N LEU A 99 -7.98 -0.34 19.86
CA LEU A 99 -6.67 -0.94 19.67
C LEU A 99 -6.38 -1.95 20.81
N GLU A 100 -5.84 -3.10 20.43
CA GLU A 100 -5.26 -4.07 21.34
C GLU A 100 -3.76 -3.76 21.45
N ASP A 101 -3.31 -3.31 22.58
CA ASP A 101 -1.89 -2.98 22.81
C ASP A 101 -1.19 -4.15 23.49
N PHE A 102 -0.25 -4.80 22.80
CA PHE A 102 0.54 -5.91 23.29
C PHE A 102 1.94 -5.48 23.77
N SER A 103 2.24 -4.18 23.77
CA SER A 103 3.53 -3.69 24.23
C SER A 103 3.66 -3.75 25.76
N PRO A 104 4.89 -3.89 26.29
CA PRO A 104 5.14 -3.72 27.73
C PRO A 104 4.61 -2.36 28.20
N GLY A 105 3.85 -2.38 29.30
CA GLY A 105 3.26 -1.17 29.87
C GLY A 105 2.13 -0.53 29.04
N LYS A 106 1.62 -1.22 28.00
CA LYS A 106 0.51 -0.76 27.15
C LYS A 106 0.73 0.66 26.61
N ASN A 107 1.86 0.87 25.96
CA ASN A 107 2.29 2.17 25.45
C ASN A 107 2.88 2.07 24.01
N ALA A 108 2.38 1.14 23.19
CA ALA A 108 2.83 0.90 21.82
C ALA A 108 2.85 2.18 20.98
N LEU A 109 1.94 3.12 21.23
CA LEU A 109 1.80 4.36 20.44
C LEU A 109 2.52 5.57 21.05
N ARG A 110 3.40 5.37 22.05
CA ARG A 110 4.08 6.48 22.75
C ARG A 110 4.83 7.43 21.84
N PHE A 111 5.59 6.91 20.86
CA PHE A 111 6.38 7.74 19.94
C PHE A 111 5.51 8.64 19.07
N PHE A 112 4.42 8.09 18.56
CA PHE A 112 3.44 8.84 17.79
C PHE A 112 2.78 9.93 18.66
N PHE A 113 2.30 9.59 19.86
CA PHE A 113 1.64 10.56 20.74
C PHE A 113 2.57 11.66 21.25
N GLN A 114 3.83 11.35 21.50
CA GLN A 114 4.83 12.35 21.85
C GLN A 114 5.09 13.31 20.69
N ALA A 115 5.20 12.79 19.46
CA ALA A 115 5.45 13.59 18.27
C ALA A 115 4.26 14.49 17.89
N LEU A 116 3.02 14.07 18.20
CA LEU A 116 1.81 14.89 17.97
C LEU A 116 1.86 16.26 18.64
N LYS A 117 2.56 16.38 19.79
CA LYS A 117 2.68 17.64 20.54
C LYS A 117 3.44 18.73 19.77
N ASN A 118 4.30 18.33 18.80
CA ASN A 118 5.20 19.22 18.09
C ASN A 118 4.83 19.47 16.62
N THR A 119 3.66 19.02 16.18
CA THR A 119 3.24 19.10 14.76
C THR A 119 3.16 20.52 14.20
N LYS A 120 2.98 21.53 15.04
CA LYS A 120 3.00 22.94 14.62
C LYS A 120 4.39 23.42 14.18
N HIS A 121 5.46 22.78 14.66
CA HIS A 121 6.84 23.19 14.45
C HIS A 121 7.65 22.21 13.63
N LYS A 122 7.29 20.92 13.66
CA LYS A 122 8.00 19.85 12.97
C LYS A 122 7.02 18.95 12.23
N PRO A 123 7.28 18.59 10.96
CA PRO A 123 6.52 17.58 10.26
C PRO A 123 6.48 16.24 11.03
N LEU A 124 5.32 15.65 11.15
CA LEU A 124 5.11 14.29 11.66
C LEU A 124 4.68 13.38 10.51
N ARG A 125 5.36 12.26 10.34
CA ARG A 125 5.08 11.35 9.24
C ARG A 125 4.54 10.00 9.71
N VAL A 126 3.55 9.53 8.96
CA VAL A 126 2.94 8.21 9.10
C VAL A 126 3.23 7.44 7.81
N ALA A 127 3.80 6.26 7.93
CA ALA A 127 3.98 5.32 6.83
C ALA A 127 2.82 4.32 6.83
N PHE A 128 2.01 4.31 5.80
CA PHE A 128 0.92 3.35 5.65
C PHE A 128 1.27 2.34 4.56
N PHE A 129 1.70 1.16 4.97
CA PHE A 129 2.02 0.03 4.09
C PHE A 129 0.80 -0.87 3.93
N GLY A 130 0.56 -1.31 2.70
CA GLY A 130 -0.52 -2.25 2.42
C GLY A 130 -0.50 -2.78 0.99
N ASP A 131 -1.52 -3.54 0.66
CA ASP A 131 -1.75 -4.09 -0.67
C ASP A 131 -2.77 -3.25 -1.48
N SER A 132 -3.50 -3.89 -2.39
CA SER A 132 -4.55 -3.24 -3.19
C SER A 132 -5.68 -2.63 -2.35
N PHE A 133 -5.84 -3.06 -1.10
CA PHE A 133 -6.89 -2.58 -0.21
C PHE A 133 -6.73 -1.10 0.17
N ILE A 134 -5.49 -0.58 0.20
CA ILE A 134 -5.21 0.84 0.43
C ILE A 134 -4.83 1.61 -0.84
N GLU A 135 -4.74 0.92 -1.99
CA GLU A 135 -4.43 1.54 -3.28
C GLU A 135 -5.44 2.64 -3.62
N GLY A 136 -5.03 3.60 -4.45
CA GLY A 136 -5.89 4.74 -4.79
C GLY A 136 -6.22 5.68 -3.63
N ASP A 137 -5.53 5.56 -2.50
CA ASP A 137 -5.76 6.35 -1.29
C ASP A 137 -7.12 6.07 -0.60
N ILE A 138 -7.72 4.90 -0.85
CA ILE A 138 -9.08 4.58 -0.37
C ILE A 138 -9.22 4.76 1.15
N LEU A 139 -8.28 4.24 1.95
CA LEU A 139 -8.21 4.47 3.40
C LEU A 139 -7.38 5.71 3.74
N CYS A 140 -6.23 5.87 3.09
CA CYS A 140 -5.24 6.86 3.44
C CYS A 140 -5.73 8.30 3.29
N ALA A 141 -6.57 8.60 2.28
CA ALA A 141 -7.05 9.96 2.05
C ALA A 141 -7.83 10.50 3.25
N SER A 142 -8.85 9.78 3.70
CA SER A 142 -9.69 10.23 4.82
C SER A 142 -8.94 10.20 6.16
N PHE A 143 -8.04 9.25 6.35
CA PHE A 143 -7.17 9.19 7.52
C PHE A 143 -6.25 10.41 7.58
N ARG A 144 -5.60 10.74 6.46
CA ARG A 144 -4.77 11.94 6.29
C ARG A 144 -5.57 13.22 6.51
N ASP A 145 -6.72 13.36 5.85
CA ASP A 145 -7.56 14.57 5.94
C ASP A 145 -8.01 14.83 7.38
N THR A 146 -8.39 13.77 8.12
CA THR A 146 -8.81 13.90 9.52
C THR A 146 -7.64 14.32 10.41
N LEU A 147 -6.47 13.70 10.25
CA LEU A 147 -5.29 14.06 11.05
C LEU A 147 -4.78 15.46 10.70
N GLN A 148 -4.79 15.86 9.43
CA GLN A 148 -4.40 17.21 9.01
C GLN A 148 -5.39 18.27 9.52
N ALA A 149 -6.69 17.96 9.58
CA ALA A 149 -7.67 18.86 10.18
C ALA A 149 -7.44 19.09 11.68
N LEU A 150 -6.96 18.06 12.39
CA LEU A 150 -6.73 18.14 13.85
C LEU A 150 -5.35 18.72 14.21
N TYR A 151 -4.33 18.45 13.43
CA TYR A 151 -2.93 18.72 13.79
C TYR A 151 -2.18 19.58 12.78
N GLY A 152 -2.85 20.07 11.75
CA GLY A 152 -2.24 20.81 10.65
C GLY A 152 -1.57 19.91 9.62
N GLY A 153 -1.11 20.53 8.56
CA GLY A 153 -0.49 19.88 7.41
C GLY A 153 -1.27 20.10 6.12
N SER A 154 -0.60 19.95 5.00
CA SER A 154 -1.18 20.05 3.66
C SER A 154 -0.41 19.17 2.69
N GLY A 155 -1.06 18.77 1.60
CA GLY A 155 -0.48 17.89 0.60
C GLY A 155 -0.76 16.41 0.86
N VAL A 156 -0.36 15.59 -0.10
CA VAL A 156 -0.71 14.17 -0.17
C VAL A 156 0.36 13.23 0.36
N GLY A 157 1.52 13.78 0.78
CA GLY A 157 2.69 12.98 1.14
C GLY A 157 3.30 12.29 -0.09
N TYR A 158 3.79 11.10 0.10
CA TYR A 158 4.50 10.33 -0.92
C TYR A 158 3.62 9.87 -2.08
N VAL A 159 4.17 9.98 -3.30
CA VAL A 159 3.60 9.48 -4.56
C VAL A 159 4.70 8.77 -5.34
N PRO A 160 4.49 7.56 -5.85
CA PRO A 160 5.46 6.89 -6.73
C PRO A 160 5.62 7.62 -8.07
N ILE A 161 6.65 7.25 -8.84
CA ILE A 161 6.87 7.80 -10.19
C ILE A 161 5.88 7.21 -11.20
N THR A 162 5.59 5.91 -11.12
CA THR A 162 4.57 5.27 -11.94
C THR A 162 3.51 4.61 -11.06
N SER A 163 2.37 4.29 -11.61
CA SER A 163 1.29 3.56 -10.92
C SER A 163 0.54 2.70 -11.93
N GLU A 164 0.11 1.52 -11.53
CA GLU A 164 -0.75 0.65 -12.36
C GLU A 164 -2.15 1.22 -12.54
N ALA A 165 -2.60 2.05 -11.62
CA ALA A 165 -3.95 2.60 -11.59
C ALA A 165 -3.98 4.07 -11.14
N PRO A 166 -3.27 4.99 -11.84
CA PRO A 166 -3.15 6.39 -11.41
C PRO A 166 -4.51 7.11 -11.37
N GLN A 167 -5.45 6.72 -12.22
CA GLN A 167 -6.80 7.29 -12.28
C GLN A 167 -7.64 7.02 -11.02
N PHE A 168 -7.33 5.97 -10.24
CA PHE A 168 -8.04 5.66 -9.01
C PHE A 168 -7.62 6.57 -7.84
N ARG A 169 -6.42 7.16 -7.89
CA ARG A 169 -5.96 8.06 -6.83
C ARG A 169 -6.56 9.45 -7.00
N THR A 170 -7.68 9.72 -6.34
CA THR A 170 -8.43 10.98 -6.47
C THR A 170 -7.81 12.16 -5.74
N THR A 171 -6.71 11.96 -5.00
CA THR A 171 -6.05 13.01 -4.19
C THR A 171 -4.96 13.76 -4.95
N ILE A 172 -4.45 13.17 -6.04
CA ILE A 172 -3.47 13.78 -6.94
C ILE A 172 -3.71 13.26 -8.36
N LYS A 173 -3.56 14.13 -9.35
CA LYS A 173 -3.45 13.73 -10.75
C LYS A 173 -2.00 13.37 -11.04
N HIS A 174 -1.77 12.29 -11.73
CA HIS A 174 -0.47 11.69 -11.92
C HIS A 174 -0.36 11.13 -13.33
N GLU A 175 0.56 11.67 -14.12
CA GLU A 175 0.84 11.32 -15.51
C GLU A 175 2.33 11.02 -15.64
N PHE A 176 2.71 10.01 -16.40
CA PHE A 176 4.11 9.59 -16.56
C PHE A 176 4.32 8.85 -17.86
N GLU A 177 5.51 8.99 -18.44
CA GLU A 177 5.92 8.35 -19.68
C GLU A 177 7.39 7.92 -19.62
N ASN A 178 7.72 6.80 -20.27
CA ASN A 178 9.09 6.30 -20.47
C ASN A 178 9.87 6.02 -19.18
N TRP A 179 9.28 5.16 -18.36
CA TRP A 179 9.90 4.65 -17.12
C TRP A 179 9.94 3.14 -17.10
N GLU A 180 11.04 2.59 -16.60
CA GLU A 180 11.12 1.20 -16.24
C GLU A 180 10.83 1.04 -14.75
N THR A 181 9.88 0.17 -14.41
CA THR A 181 9.41 -0.02 -13.03
C THR A 181 9.89 -1.36 -12.50
N TYR A 182 10.51 -1.33 -11.32
CA TYR A 182 10.92 -2.49 -10.54
C TYR A 182 10.13 -2.53 -9.24
N SER A 183 9.73 -3.74 -8.79
CA SER A 183 8.96 -3.87 -7.55
C SER A 183 9.19 -5.20 -6.84
N LEU A 184 8.82 -5.25 -5.55
CA LEU A 184 8.93 -6.46 -4.72
C LEU A 184 8.12 -7.65 -5.25
N VAL A 185 7.04 -7.39 -5.98
CA VAL A 185 6.12 -8.42 -6.50
C VAL A 185 6.19 -8.58 -8.02
N GLY A 186 6.87 -7.67 -8.70
CA GLY A 186 7.03 -7.64 -10.16
C GLY A 186 8.47 -7.87 -10.62
N LYS A 187 8.90 -7.07 -11.61
CA LYS A 187 10.25 -7.10 -12.15
C LYS A 187 11.28 -6.76 -11.07
N LYS A 188 12.36 -7.53 -11.01
CA LYS A 188 13.48 -7.36 -10.07
C LYS A 188 14.79 -7.35 -10.81
N ASP A 189 15.74 -6.56 -10.30
CA ASP A 189 17.15 -6.59 -10.68
C ASP A 189 17.99 -6.43 -9.42
N GLN A 190 19.03 -7.25 -9.26
CA GLN A 190 19.91 -7.21 -8.08
C GLN A 190 20.68 -5.89 -7.96
N ASN A 191 20.91 -5.20 -9.07
CA ASN A 191 21.62 -3.92 -9.12
C ASN A 191 20.72 -2.72 -8.84
N ILE A 192 19.39 -2.93 -8.79
CA ILE A 192 18.40 -1.88 -8.58
C ILE A 192 17.70 -2.08 -7.23
N PRO A 193 18.24 -1.49 -6.16
CA PRO A 193 17.64 -1.61 -4.83
C PRO A 193 16.28 -0.91 -4.79
N LEU A 194 15.29 -1.60 -4.25
CA LEU A 194 13.92 -1.10 -4.12
C LEU A 194 13.81 -0.16 -2.92
N GLY A 195 13.13 0.98 -3.12
CA GLY A 195 12.89 1.98 -2.09
C GLY A 195 11.86 1.54 -1.04
N ILE A 196 11.57 2.44 -0.09
CA ILE A 196 10.65 2.19 1.02
C ILE A 196 9.25 1.74 0.57
N SER A 197 8.77 2.21 -0.57
CA SER A 197 7.47 1.80 -1.14
C SER A 197 7.47 0.39 -1.73
N GLY A 198 8.64 -0.28 -1.79
CA GLY A 198 8.80 -1.54 -2.51
C GLY A 198 8.96 -1.37 -4.02
N TYR A 199 9.13 -0.14 -4.49
CA TYR A 199 9.38 0.21 -5.88
C TYR A 199 10.72 0.89 -6.08
N ALA A 200 11.23 0.81 -7.32
CA ALA A 200 12.29 1.63 -7.87
C ALA A 200 11.96 1.93 -9.34
N PHE A 201 12.31 3.11 -9.80
CA PHE A 201 11.99 3.60 -11.13
C PHE A 201 13.26 4.07 -11.83
N VAL A 202 13.49 3.56 -13.05
CA VAL A 202 14.61 3.94 -13.89
C VAL A 202 14.08 4.74 -15.06
N PRO A 203 14.51 6.00 -15.22
CA PRO A 203 14.09 6.82 -16.36
C PRO A 203 14.72 6.29 -17.65
N LEU A 204 13.91 6.23 -18.70
CA LEU A 204 14.33 5.94 -20.06
C LEU A 204 14.50 7.24 -20.86
N ASP A 205 14.87 7.14 -22.13
CA ASP A 205 14.94 8.32 -23.01
C ASP A 205 13.58 9.01 -23.10
N GLN A 206 13.56 10.35 -23.11
CA GLN A 206 12.36 11.17 -23.15
C GLN A 206 11.39 10.88 -21.98
N ASN A 207 11.92 10.58 -20.80
CA ASN A 207 11.14 10.34 -19.60
C ASN A 207 10.46 11.62 -19.09
N GLU A 208 9.25 11.44 -18.57
CA GLU A 208 8.51 12.52 -17.94
C GLU A 208 7.63 11.99 -16.80
N VAL A 209 7.46 12.79 -15.75
CA VAL A 209 6.42 12.57 -14.76
C VAL A 209 5.83 13.90 -14.31
N THR A 210 4.50 14.00 -14.32
CA THR A 210 3.76 15.21 -13.94
C THR A 210 2.79 14.90 -12.79
N TYR A 211 2.81 15.77 -11.78
CA TYR A 211 1.92 15.71 -10.63
C TYR A 211 1.15 17.02 -10.51
N LYS A 212 -0.19 16.92 -10.34
CA LYS A 212 -1.08 18.06 -10.10
C LYS A 212 -1.97 17.78 -8.89
N PRO A 213 -2.08 18.70 -7.91
CA PRO A 213 -2.96 18.51 -6.76
C PRO A 213 -4.41 18.31 -7.21
N ALA A 214 -5.12 17.44 -6.52
CA ALA A 214 -6.56 17.35 -6.71
C ALA A 214 -7.28 18.52 -6.06
N ARG A 215 -8.51 18.85 -6.52
CA ARG A 215 -9.35 19.91 -5.97
C ARG A 215 -9.97 19.58 -4.60
N LYS A 216 -9.31 18.76 -3.77
CA LYS A 216 -9.78 18.37 -2.43
C LYS A 216 -9.04 19.16 -1.36
N GLN A 217 -9.75 19.52 -0.30
CA GLN A 217 -9.37 20.44 0.80
C GLN A 217 -7.86 20.63 1.06
N ASN A 218 -7.21 19.69 1.75
CA ASN A 218 -5.80 19.84 2.16
C ASN A 218 -4.80 19.47 1.05
N ALA A 219 -5.27 18.92 -0.07
CA ALA A 219 -4.45 18.53 -1.22
C ALA A 219 -4.46 19.56 -2.37
N LYS A 220 -4.98 20.78 -2.14
CA LYS A 220 -5.13 21.80 -3.22
C LYS A 220 -3.84 22.45 -3.66
N ARG A 221 -2.80 22.41 -2.82
CA ARG A 221 -1.48 23.02 -3.05
C ARG A 221 -0.42 22.32 -2.25
N PHE A 222 0.81 22.50 -2.67
CA PHE A 222 2.01 22.10 -1.96
C PHE A 222 2.90 23.30 -1.74
N ASP A 223 3.67 23.31 -0.65
CA ASP A 223 4.68 24.33 -0.40
C ASP A 223 6.08 23.73 -0.63
N ASN A 224 6.17 22.41 -0.56
CA ASN A 224 7.41 21.67 -0.80
C ASN A 224 7.14 20.44 -1.66
N VAL A 225 8.06 20.15 -2.57
CA VAL A 225 8.16 18.87 -3.28
C VAL A 225 9.52 18.28 -2.98
N ARG A 226 9.56 17.05 -2.50
CA ARG A 226 10.78 16.32 -2.18
C ARG A 226 10.90 15.12 -3.09
N LEU A 227 11.88 15.13 -3.98
CA LEU A 227 12.17 14.02 -4.90
C LEU A 227 13.23 13.13 -4.27
N PHE A 228 13.00 11.81 -4.18
CA PHE A 228 13.93 10.83 -3.62
C PHE A 228 14.60 10.04 -4.72
N TYR A 229 15.94 9.98 -4.70
CA TYR A 229 16.70 9.34 -5.75
C TYR A 229 18.06 8.82 -5.24
N ARG A 230 18.69 7.98 -6.05
CA ARG A 230 20.07 7.53 -5.93
C ARG A 230 20.73 7.69 -7.29
N ASN A 231 21.92 8.23 -7.33
CA ASN A 231 22.59 8.57 -8.58
C ASN A 231 24.10 8.33 -8.48
N ARG A 232 24.63 7.41 -9.29
CA ARG A 232 26.07 7.05 -9.27
C ARG A 232 26.90 7.81 -10.30
N LYS A 233 26.27 8.52 -11.23
CA LYS A 233 26.90 9.33 -12.27
C LYS A 233 26.23 10.69 -12.34
N ASN A 234 26.83 11.63 -13.06
CA ASN A 234 26.18 12.91 -13.31
C ASN A 234 24.88 12.74 -14.07
N ALA A 235 23.82 13.30 -13.54
CA ALA A 235 22.53 13.41 -14.19
C ALA A 235 21.94 14.79 -13.87
N ASP A 236 21.23 15.34 -14.83
CA ASP A 236 20.57 16.63 -14.71
C ASP A 236 19.07 16.44 -14.69
N LEU A 237 18.39 17.29 -13.95
CA LEU A 237 16.96 17.35 -13.82
C LEU A 237 16.46 18.68 -14.34
N THR A 238 15.55 18.65 -15.30
CA THR A 238 14.70 19.80 -15.61
C THR A 238 13.37 19.62 -14.91
N TYR A 239 12.92 20.63 -14.15
CA TYR A 239 11.57 20.60 -13.56
C TYR A 239 10.81 21.87 -13.86
N THR A 240 9.53 21.74 -14.17
CA THR A 240 8.63 22.83 -14.47
C THR A 240 7.61 22.98 -13.35
N LEU A 241 7.50 24.17 -12.78
CA LEU A 241 6.50 24.51 -11.78
C LEU A 241 5.35 25.28 -12.42
N ASN A 242 4.12 24.95 -12.01
CA ASN A 242 2.89 25.65 -12.41
C ASN A 242 2.72 25.77 -13.94
N ASP A 243 3.21 24.77 -14.67
CA ASP A 243 3.16 24.67 -16.13
C ASP A 243 3.91 25.80 -16.89
N THR A 244 4.67 26.67 -16.20
CA THR A 244 5.26 27.87 -16.85
C THR A 244 6.73 28.14 -16.44
N ILE A 245 7.15 27.82 -15.23
CA ILE A 245 8.46 28.17 -14.69
C ILE A 245 9.37 26.95 -14.77
N GLU A 246 10.31 26.97 -15.69
CA GLU A 246 11.29 25.90 -15.88
C GLU A 246 12.56 26.19 -15.08
N HIS A 247 13.10 25.17 -14.46
CA HIS A 247 14.32 25.16 -13.69
C HIS A 247 15.20 23.99 -14.08
N ALA A 248 16.50 24.18 -14.08
CA ALA A 248 17.48 23.12 -14.22
C ALA A 248 18.22 22.91 -12.89
N SER A 249 18.53 21.66 -12.58
CA SER A 249 19.29 21.28 -11.39
C SER A 249 20.14 20.06 -11.68
N SER A 250 21.38 20.05 -11.25
CA SER A 250 22.21 18.84 -11.28
C SER A 250 21.96 18.01 -10.04
N LEU A 251 21.81 16.70 -10.22
CA LEU A 251 21.56 15.76 -9.14
C LEU A 251 22.86 15.36 -8.44
N THR A 252 22.84 15.31 -7.13
CA THR A 252 24.02 14.91 -6.32
C THR A 252 24.42 13.48 -6.66
N VAL A 253 25.69 13.28 -6.99
CA VAL A 253 26.28 11.96 -7.23
C VAL A 253 26.58 11.29 -5.90
N SER A 254 25.90 10.20 -5.60
CA SER A 254 26.09 9.42 -4.37
C SER A 254 25.46 8.04 -4.50
N ASP A 255 26.07 7.04 -3.91
CA ASP A 255 25.53 5.68 -3.77
C ASP A 255 24.52 5.56 -2.61
N SER A 256 24.27 6.63 -1.89
CA SER A 256 23.26 6.72 -0.83
C SER A 256 21.98 7.36 -1.34
N LEU A 257 20.91 7.21 -0.59
CA LEU A 257 19.65 7.92 -0.84
C LEU A 257 19.86 9.42 -0.73
N ASN A 258 19.46 10.14 -1.75
CA ASN A 258 19.44 11.59 -1.79
C ASN A 258 18.01 12.11 -1.89
N GLN A 259 17.85 13.39 -1.60
CA GLN A 259 16.64 14.15 -1.88
C GLN A 259 16.95 15.49 -2.52
N LEU A 260 16.16 15.87 -3.50
CA LEU A 260 16.03 17.24 -3.97
C LEU A 260 14.81 17.87 -3.33
N VAL A 261 14.96 19.01 -2.69
CA VAL A 261 13.86 19.75 -2.07
C VAL A 261 13.56 21.00 -2.88
N ILE A 262 12.38 21.04 -3.48
CA ILE A 262 11.88 22.19 -4.23
C ILE A 262 10.89 22.91 -3.33
N LYS A 263 11.18 24.16 -3.01
CA LYS A 263 10.30 25.03 -2.21
C LYS A 263 9.60 26.02 -3.13
N GLY A 264 8.34 26.31 -2.84
CA GLY A 264 7.59 27.32 -3.56
C GLY A 264 6.26 27.63 -2.87
N ASP A 265 5.81 28.84 -3.09
CA ASP A 265 4.51 29.25 -2.57
C ASP A 265 3.40 28.78 -3.52
N ASN A 266 2.54 27.90 -3.03
CA ASN A 266 1.35 27.47 -3.76
C ASN A 266 1.66 26.72 -5.08
N ILE A 267 2.48 25.65 -5.02
CA ILE A 267 2.76 24.80 -6.17
C ILE A 267 1.46 24.07 -6.57
N LYS A 268 1.02 24.26 -7.82
CA LYS A 268 -0.18 23.65 -8.41
C LYS A 268 0.12 22.57 -9.43
N SER A 269 1.35 22.49 -9.90
CA SER A 269 1.85 21.38 -10.72
C SER A 269 3.36 21.32 -10.62
N VAL A 270 3.91 20.13 -10.75
CA VAL A 270 5.33 19.91 -10.98
C VAL A 270 5.49 18.83 -12.03
N LYS A 271 6.36 19.10 -12.99
CA LYS A 271 6.80 18.16 -14.00
C LYS A 271 8.29 17.93 -13.84
N PHE A 272 8.74 16.68 -13.92
CA PHE A 272 10.15 16.29 -13.90
C PHE A 272 10.54 15.61 -15.21
N GLN A 273 11.71 15.97 -15.74
CA GLN A 273 12.37 15.34 -16.87
C GLN A 273 13.86 15.17 -16.54
N PHE A 274 14.36 13.95 -16.67
CA PHE A 274 15.74 13.63 -16.32
C PHE A 274 16.59 13.49 -17.57
N ASN A 275 17.70 14.20 -17.61
CA ASN A 275 18.67 14.20 -18.70
C ASN A 275 19.90 13.40 -18.28
N ASN A 276 20.49 12.63 -19.22
CA ASN A 276 21.63 11.75 -18.97
C ASN A 276 21.43 10.83 -17.75
N PRO A 277 20.32 10.06 -17.72
CA PRO A 277 19.88 9.33 -16.51
C PRO A 277 20.67 8.03 -16.26
N ASP A 278 21.84 7.85 -16.87
CA ASP A 278 22.69 6.68 -16.69
C ASP A 278 22.94 6.40 -15.20
N SER A 279 22.52 5.28 -14.68
CA SER A 279 22.63 4.88 -13.26
C SER A 279 21.74 5.64 -12.27
N LEU A 280 20.80 6.45 -12.73
CA LEU A 280 19.80 7.10 -11.89
C LEU A 280 18.67 6.14 -11.52
N ILE A 281 18.37 6.06 -10.23
CA ILE A 281 17.21 5.36 -9.68
C ILE A 281 16.38 6.39 -8.94
N VAL A 282 15.13 6.55 -9.32
CA VAL A 282 14.17 7.43 -8.64
C VAL A 282 13.21 6.57 -7.82
N TYR A 283 12.88 7.00 -6.61
CA TYR A 283 12.01 6.25 -5.72
C TYR A 283 10.60 6.82 -5.63
N GLY A 284 10.44 8.12 -5.85
CA GLY A 284 9.16 8.82 -5.79
C GLY A 284 9.34 10.27 -5.35
N ALA A 285 8.21 10.97 -5.21
CA ALA A 285 8.19 12.34 -4.71
C ALA A 285 7.21 12.48 -3.55
N SER A 286 7.47 13.41 -2.62
CA SER A 286 6.56 13.75 -1.53
C SER A 286 6.08 15.18 -1.67
N PHE A 287 4.79 15.41 -1.48
CA PHE A 287 4.10 16.68 -1.66
C PHE A 287 3.57 17.17 -0.32
N GLU A 288 4.10 18.28 0.17
CA GLU A 288 4.03 18.64 1.58
C GLU A 288 3.83 20.16 1.79
N GLY A 289 3.33 20.52 2.97
CA GLY A 289 3.49 21.84 3.55
C GLY A 289 4.75 21.94 4.42
N ASN A 290 4.81 22.93 5.31
CA ASN A 290 5.99 23.16 6.15
C ASN A 290 5.90 22.50 7.55
N SER A 291 4.71 22.13 7.98
CA SER A 291 4.44 21.55 9.32
C SER A 291 3.18 20.69 9.29
N GLY A 292 2.84 20.06 10.40
CA GLY A 292 1.65 19.24 10.53
C GLY A 292 1.91 17.74 10.25
N ILE A 293 0.88 17.02 9.83
CA ILE A 293 0.93 15.58 9.62
C ILE A 293 0.90 15.21 8.13
N TYR A 294 1.72 14.21 7.78
CA TYR A 294 1.77 13.60 6.45
C TYR A 294 1.55 12.11 6.57
N VAL A 295 0.71 11.55 5.70
CA VAL A 295 0.46 10.12 5.61
C VAL A 295 0.90 9.64 4.24
N ASP A 296 2.02 8.93 4.22
CA ASP A 296 2.61 8.36 3.03
C ASP A 296 1.95 7.02 2.74
N ASN A 297 1.40 6.87 1.54
CA ASN A 297 0.74 5.65 1.11
C ASN A 297 1.73 4.78 0.33
N PHE A 298 2.12 3.65 0.93
CA PHE A 298 2.99 2.64 0.36
C PHE A 298 2.18 1.39 -0.05
N ALA A 299 1.16 1.62 -0.89
CA ALA A 299 0.40 0.54 -1.48
C ALA A 299 1.25 -0.22 -2.52
N LEU A 300 1.24 -1.54 -2.43
CA LEU A 300 1.85 -2.42 -3.42
C LEU A 300 0.89 -3.59 -3.67
N ARG A 301 0.20 -3.55 -4.80
CA ARG A 301 -0.80 -4.54 -5.22
C ARG A 301 -0.21 -5.96 -5.19
N GLY A 302 -0.98 -6.93 -4.71
CA GLY A 302 -0.55 -8.33 -4.63
C GLY A 302 0.47 -8.65 -3.53
N ASN A 303 0.92 -7.65 -2.74
CA ASN A 303 1.86 -7.88 -1.65
C ASN A 303 1.18 -8.55 -0.45
N SER A 304 1.83 -9.56 0.09
CA SER A 304 1.39 -10.25 1.32
C SER A 304 1.91 -9.61 2.62
N GLY A 305 2.75 -8.59 2.50
CA GLY A 305 3.52 -8.02 3.61
C GLY A 305 4.89 -8.71 3.84
N ILE A 306 4.99 -10.00 3.55
CA ILE A 306 6.24 -10.77 3.72
C ILE A 306 7.35 -10.22 2.83
N ALA A 307 7.02 -9.79 1.61
CA ALA A 307 7.97 -9.28 0.65
C ALA A 307 8.72 -8.02 1.14
N LEU A 308 8.18 -7.28 2.11
CA LEU A 308 8.85 -6.14 2.73
C LEU A 308 10.20 -6.50 3.35
N TYR A 309 10.38 -7.77 3.73
CA TYR A 309 11.68 -8.27 4.20
C TYR A 309 12.78 -8.19 3.14
N GLY A 310 12.42 -8.17 1.86
CA GLY A 310 13.35 -8.06 0.72
C GLY A 310 13.87 -6.65 0.44
N ILE A 311 13.35 -5.61 1.11
CA ILE A 311 13.89 -4.24 0.96
C ILE A 311 15.22 -4.15 1.72
N ASP A 312 16.22 -3.53 1.10
CA ASP A 312 17.53 -3.31 1.71
C ASP A 312 17.40 -2.52 3.03
N PRO A 313 17.81 -3.08 4.18
CA PRO A 313 17.70 -2.42 5.48
C PRO A 313 18.51 -1.11 5.55
N LYS A 314 19.64 -1.00 4.83
CA LYS A 314 20.43 0.22 4.76
C LYS A 314 19.63 1.34 4.07
N LEU A 315 18.98 1.01 2.95
CA LEU A 315 18.16 1.99 2.22
C LEU A 315 16.91 2.39 3.04
N LEU A 316 16.25 1.45 3.71
CA LEU A 316 15.15 1.77 4.63
C LEU A 316 15.60 2.69 5.78
N SER A 317 16.79 2.47 6.34
CA SER A 317 17.35 3.31 7.38
C SER A 317 17.62 4.73 6.85
N GLN A 318 18.13 4.87 5.63
CA GLN A 318 18.33 6.17 4.98
C GLN A 318 16.99 6.89 4.74
N PHE A 319 15.94 6.17 4.33
CA PHE A 319 14.58 6.75 4.25
C PHE A 319 14.11 7.23 5.62
N ASN A 320 14.32 6.44 6.68
CA ASN A 320 13.94 6.84 8.03
C ASN A 320 14.69 8.10 8.51
N GLN A 321 15.98 8.21 8.20
CA GLN A 321 16.78 9.42 8.51
C GLN A 321 16.22 10.68 7.82
N LEU A 322 15.76 10.56 6.57
CA LEU A 322 15.19 11.68 5.82
C LEU A 322 13.74 12.00 6.19
N GLN A 323 12.96 11.00 6.57
CA GLN A 323 11.51 11.13 6.76
C GLN A 323 11.09 11.14 8.23
N ASP A 324 11.83 10.49 9.12
CA ASP A 324 11.57 10.44 10.57
C ASP A 324 10.14 9.95 10.90
N TYR A 325 9.78 8.76 10.41
CA TYR A 325 8.46 8.17 10.64
C TYR A 325 8.20 7.91 12.13
N LYS A 326 7.05 8.35 12.63
CA LYS A 326 6.63 8.17 14.03
C LYS A 326 5.47 7.20 14.20
N LEU A 327 4.79 6.85 13.10
CA LEU A 327 3.78 5.81 13.08
C LEU A 327 3.91 4.99 11.80
N ILE A 328 3.86 3.68 11.92
CA ILE A 328 3.82 2.73 10.83
C ILE A 328 2.55 1.91 10.95
N LEU A 329 1.74 1.90 9.89
CA LEU A 329 0.55 1.07 9.75
C LEU A 329 0.85 -0.03 8.74
N LEU A 330 0.55 -1.28 9.07
CA LEU A 330 0.74 -2.46 8.22
C LEU A 330 -0.62 -3.12 8.00
N GLN A 331 -1.13 -3.12 6.76
CA GLN A 331 -2.41 -3.73 6.39
C GLN A 331 -2.19 -4.75 5.28
N TYR A 332 -2.31 -6.04 5.60
CA TYR A 332 -2.07 -7.15 4.69
C TYR A 332 -2.95 -8.35 5.06
N GLY A 333 -2.87 -9.42 4.26
CA GLY A 333 -3.49 -10.71 4.55
C GLY A 333 -4.42 -11.21 3.45
N LEU A 334 -5.10 -10.31 2.74
CA LEU A 334 -6.06 -10.68 1.68
C LEU A 334 -5.44 -11.50 0.55
N ASN A 335 -4.16 -11.24 0.21
CA ASN A 335 -3.44 -11.96 -0.84
C ASN A 335 -2.92 -13.35 -0.40
N ILE A 336 -3.15 -13.75 0.85
CA ILE A 336 -2.77 -15.06 1.40
C ILE A 336 -3.98 -15.98 1.53
N VAL A 337 -5.14 -15.40 1.82
CA VAL A 337 -6.37 -16.15 2.10
C VAL A 337 -6.95 -16.71 0.81
N THR A 338 -7.27 -18.00 0.82
CA THR A 338 -7.97 -18.71 -0.27
C THR A 338 -9.37 -19.11 0.16
N GLU A 339 -10.25 -19.45 -0.80
CA GLU A 339 -11.61 -19.89 -0.52
C GLU A 339 -11.67 -21.26 0.15
N THR A 340 -10.69 -22.11 -0.11
CA THR A 340 -10.56 -23.42 0.53
C THR A 340 -10.05 -23.26 1.94
N ASP A 341 -10.82 -23.76 2.89
CA ASP A 341 -10.50 -23.71 4.32
C ASP A 341 -9.43 -24.72 4.73
N SER A 342 -8.91 -24.56 5.94
CA SER A 342 -7.90 -25.33 6.65
C SER A 342 -6.44 -24.88 6.49
N MET A 343 -6.18 -23.62 6.18
CA MET A 343 -4.81 -23.16 6.06
C MET A 343 -4.16 -22.95 7.43
N ASP A 344 -3.09 -23.69 7.67
CA ASP A 344 -2.15 -23.34 8.74
C ASP A 344 -1.31 -22.13 8.31
N TYR A 345 -1.54 -20.98 8.94
CA TYR A 345 -0.78 -19.75 8.69
C TYR A 345 0.47 -19.61 9.55
N SER A 346 0.97 -20.65 10.19
CA SER A 346 2.18 -20.65 11.04
C SER A 346 3.41 -20.15 10.26
N TRP A 347 3.53 -20.54 9.00
CA TRP A 347 4.58 -20.05 8.11
C TRP A 347 4.49 -18.54 7.87
N TYR A 348 3.27 -18.01 7.65
CA TYR A 348 3.01 -16.58 7.48
C TYR A 348 3.35 -15.81 8.75
N LYS A 349 2.88 -16.31 9.90
CA LYS A 349 3.22 -15.76 11.22
C LYS A 349 4.73 -15.64 11.41
N THR A 350 5.46 -16.72 11.15
CA THR A 350 6.92 -16.75 11.29
C THR A 350 7.60 -15.68 10.43
N LYS A 351 7.19 -15.53 9.18
CA LYS A 351 7.77 -14.55 8.25
C LYS A 351 7.39 -13.11 8.61
N MET A 352 6.12 -12.85 8.94
CA MET A 352 5.68 -11.50 9.34
C MET A 352 6.29 -11.03 10.65
N VAL A 353 6.53 -11.94 11.61
CA VAL A 353 7.29 -11.61 12.83
C VAL A 353 8.70 -11.13 12.48
N LYS A 354 9.39 -11.75 11.51
CA LYS A 354 10.72 -11.29 11.05
C LYS A 354 10.64 -9.90 10.40
N VAL A 355 9.61 -9.63 9.57
CA VAL A 355 9.38 -8.31 8.98
C VAL A 355 9.21 -7.24 10.06
N ILE A 356 8.31 -7.47 11.00
CA ILE A 356 8.00 -6.47 12.04
C ILE A 356 9.20 -6.24 12.96
N ARG A 357 9.95 -7.28 13.34
CA ARG A 357 11.18 -7.11 14.14
C ARG A 357 12.20 -6.25 13.41
N ARG A 358 12.44 -6.50 12.11
CA ARG A 358 13.32 -5.67 11.29
C ARG A 358 12.83 -4.22 11.22
N PHE A 359 11.52 -4.00 11.07
CA PHE A 359 10.95 -2.64 11.11
C PHE A 359 11.19 -1.96 12.45
N LYS A 360 11.06 -2.66 13.58
CA LYS A 360 11.38 -2.10 14.92
C LYS A 360 12.86 -1.72 15.06
N GLU A 361 13.77 -2.47 14.45
CA GLU A 361 15.21 -2.19 14.44
C GLU A 361 15.54 -0.95 13.57
N ILE A 362 14.92 -0.84 12.40
CA ILE A 362 15.19 0.25 11.45
C ILE A 362 14.48 1.54 11.86
N PHE A 363 13.28 1.43 12.47
CA PHE A 363 12.46 2.56 12.90
C PHE A 363 12.28 2.55 14.44
N PRO A 364 13.35 2.70 15.24
CA PRO A 364 13.30 2.49 16.68
C PRO A 364 12.42 3.50 17.43
N GLU A 365 12.17 4.65 16.82
CA GLU A 365 11.30 5.72 17.34
C GLU A 365 9.94 5.78 16.63
N ALA A 366 9.53 4.72 15.96
CA ALA A 366 8.19 4.61 15.37
C ALA A 366 7.29 3.69 16.18
N SER A 367 6.06 4.11 16.36
CA SER A 367 4.97 3.26 16.82
C SER A 367 4.49 2.38 15.65
N ILE A 368 4.11 1.14 15.91
CA ILE A 368 3.64 0.21 14.86
C ILE A 368 2.25 -0.32 15.21
N ILE A 369 1.33 -0.25 14.25
CA ILE A 369 0.01 -0.89 14.32
C ILE A 369 -0.09 -1.92 13.19
N LEU A 370 -0.35 -3.17 13.54
CA LEU A 370 -0.81 -4.16 12.58
C LEU A 370 -2.32 -4.05 12.46
N ILE A 371 -2.80 -3.69 11.27
CA ILE A 371 -4.22 -3.67 10.95
C ILE A 371 -4.61 -5.06 10.46
N GLY A 372 -5.55 -5.69 11.16
CA GLY A 372 -6.04 -7.01 10.82
C GLY A 372 -6.69 -7.06 9.44
N ILE A 373 -6.84 -8.27 8.92
CA ILE A 373 -7.52 -8.51 7.64
C ILE A 373 -8.96 -7.98 7.69
N SER A 374 -9.46 -7.49 6.55
CA SER A 374 -10.88 -7.14 6.36
C SER A 374 -11.74 -8.39 6.23
N ASP A 375 -13.05 -8.24 6.39
CA ASP A 375 -13.97 -9.26 5.90
C ASP A 375 -13.87 -9.37 4.38
N ARG A 376 -13.98 -10.60 3.89
CA ARG A 376 -14.06 -10.97 2.47
C ARG A 376 -15.04 -12.12 2.32
N ALA A 377 -15.93 -12.04 1.33
CA ALA A 377 -16.86 -13.11 1.03
C ALA A 377 -16.56 -13.80 -0.30
N GLY A 378 -16.90 -15.06 -0.36
CA GLY A 378 -16.82 -15.90 -1.55
C GLY A 378 -18.05 -16.77 -1.69
N ASN A 379 -18.16 -17.50 -2.81
CA ASN A 379 -19.23 -18.47 -3.02
C ASN A 379 -18.83 -19.80 -2.37
N ILE A 380 -19.49 -20.15 -1.28
CA ILE A 380 -19.28 -21.40 -0.55
C ILE A 380 -20.62 -22.16 -0.59
N ASP A 381 -20.63 -23.33 -1.22
CA ASP A 381 -21.81 -24.17 -1.39
C ASP A 381 -23.03 -23.43 -1.98
N GLY A 382 -22.78 -22.55 -2.96
CA GLY A 382 -23.82 -21.78 -3.65
C GLY A 382 -24.32 -20.55 -2.90
N LYS A 383 -23.71 -20.19 -1.76
CA LYS A 383 -24.04 -18.99 -0.97
C LYS A 383 -22.85 -18.06 -0.86
N ILE A 384 -23.12 -16.77 -1.01
CA ILE A 384 -22.10 -15.73 -0.73
C ILE A 384 -22.03 -15.55 0.79
N GLN A 385 -20.87 -15.83 1.35
CA GLN A 385 -20.62 -15.71 2.80
C GLN A 385 -19.15 -15.44 3.09
N THR A 386 -18.83 -14.97 4.29
CA THR A 386 -17.44 -14.77 4.73
C THR A 386 -16.63 -16.04 4.53
N ILE A 387 -15.47 -15.91 3.91
CA ILE A 387 -14.52 -17.03 3.73
C ILE A 387 -13.99 -17.46 5.10
N PRO A 388 -14.13 -18.74 5.52
CA PRO A 388 -13.71 -19.21 6.86
C PRO A 388 -12.27 -18.89 7.20
N ALA A 389 -11.38 -18.95 6.24
CA ALA A 389 -9.95 -18.61 6.40
C ALA A 389 -9.68 -17.16 6.87
N ILE A 390 -10.66 -16.24 6.71
CA ILE A 390 -10.55 -14.86 7.23
C ILE A 390 -10.40 -14.86 8.74
N VAL A 391 -11.19 -15.64 9.47
CA VAL A 391 -11.15 -15.72 10.93
C VAL A 391 -9.81 -16.30 11.41
N THR A 392 -9.32 -17.33 10.73
CA THR A 392 -8.02 -17.95 11.02
C THR A 392 -6.87 -16.96 10.79
N MET A 393 -6.87 -16.24 9.66
CA MET A 393 -5.87 -15.21 9.36
C MET A 393 -5.92 -14.05 10.38
N ARG A 394 -7.12 -13.57 10.72
CA ARG A 394 -7.33 -12.55 11.75
C ARG A 394 -6.68 -12.93 13.08
N ASN A 395 -6.92 -14.16 13.55
CA ASN A 395 -6.33 -14.67 14.80
C ASN A 395 -4.80 -14.79 14.69
N THR A 396 -4.30 -15.29 13.55
CA THR A 396 -2.86 -15.35 13.27
C THR A 396 -2.22 -13.97 13.31
N GLN A 397 -2.87 -12.93 12.78
CA GLN A 397 -2.35 -11.57 12.81
C GLN A 397 -2.35 -10.97 14.22
N ARG A 398 -3.35 -11.30 15.06
CA ARG A 398 -3.36 -10.91 16.49
C ARG A 398 -2.17 -11.55 17.21
N GLU A 399 -1.90 -12.84 16.99
CA GLU A 399 -0.73 -13.54 17.55
C GLU A 399 0.61 -12.95 17.06
N ILE A 400 0.68 -12.47 15.81
CA ILE A 400 1.85 -11.75 15.28
C ILE A 400 2.08 -10.47 16.08
N ALA A 401 1.03 -9.68 16.31
CA ALA A 401 1.12 -8.44 17.07
C ALA A 401 1.52 -8.70 18.53
N GLU A 402 0.96 -9.71 19.17
CA GLU A 402 1.34 -10.16 20.51
C GLU A 402 2.82 -10.57 20.57
N LYS A 403 3.25 -11.46 19.69
CA LYS A 403 4.64 -11.96 19.63
C LYS A 403 5.66 -10.87 19.31
N THR A 404 5.26 -9.81 18.63
CA THR A 404 6.12 -8.66 18.29
C THR A 404 5.93 -7.47 19.22
N GLN A 405 5.00 -7.57 20.18
CA GLN A 405 4.72 -6.54 21.19
C GLN A 405 4.41 -5.18 20.56
N ILE A 406 3.47 -5.17 19.61
CA ILE A 406 2.97 -3.96 18.94
C ILE A 406 1.46 -3.81 19.15
N ALA A 407 0.88 -2.73 18.64
CA ALA A 407 -0.57 -2.57 18.63
C ALA A 407 -1.21 -3.37 17.49
N PHE A 408 -2.41 -3.89 17.73
CA PHE A 408 -3.27 -4.53 16.74
C PHE A 408 -4.61 -3.80 16.66
N TRP A 409 -5.13 -3.58 15.45
CA TRP A 409 -6.47 -3.08 15.24
C TRP A 409 -7.26 -4.07 14.39
N ASP A 410 -8.35 -4.55 14.94
CA ASP A 410 -9.19 -5.58 14.33
C ASP A 410 -10.13 -4.97 13.29
N LEU A 411 -9.69 -4.94 12.03
CA LEU A 411 -10.46 -4.39 10.92
C LEU A 411 -11.71 -5.23 10.62
N TYR A 412 -11.63 -6.57 10.73
CA TYR A 412 -12.79 -7.45 10.57
C TYR A 412 -13.90 -7.09 11.54
N GLU A 413 -13.56 -6.92 12.83
CA GLU A 413 -14.50 -6.49 13.85
C GLU A 413 -15.02 -5.07 13.61
N ALA A 414 -14.13 -4.15 13.20
CA ALA A 414 -14.50 -2.78 12.87
C ALA A 414 -15.49 -2.69 11.69
N MET A 415 -15.44 -3.62 10.75
CA MET A 415 -16.44 -3.73 9.67
C MET A 415 -17.79 -4.23 10.16
N GLY A 416 -17.83 -5.03 11.22
CA GLY A 416 -19.03 -5.63 11.80
C GLY A 416 -19.00 -7.16 11.84
N GLY A 417 -17.81 -7.76 11.66
CA GLY A 417 -17.60 -9.20 11.75
C GLY A 417 -18.12 -9.96 10.53
N GLU A 418 -18.59 -11.16 10.77
CA GLU A 418 -19.06 -12.09 9.74
C GLU A 418 -20.14 -11.48 8.82
N ASN A 419 -19.97 -11.70 7.51
CA ASN A 419 -20.85 -11.19 6.45
C ASN A 419 -20.99 -9.65 6.42
N SER A 420 -20.05 -8.92 7.05
CA SER A 420 -20.08 -7.47 7.03
C SER A 420 -19.77 -6.89 5.65
N ILE A 421 -18.91 -7.54 4.87
CA ILE A 421 -18.61 -7.12 3.49
C ILE A 421 -19.84 -7.21 2.58
N ILE A 422 -20.71 -8.21 2.79
CA ILE A 422 -21.98 -8.35 2.05
C ILE A 422 -22.88 -7.15 2.35
N LYS A 423 -23.04 -6.82 3.64
CA LYS A 423 -23.80 -5.64 4.07
C LYS A 423 -23.21 -4.33 3.50
N PHE A 424 -21.88 -4.29 3.30
CA PHE A 424 -21.21 -3.14 2.69
C PHE A 424 -21.52 -3.04 1.20
N VAL A 425 -21.56 -4.16 0.47
CA VAL A 425 -21.92 -4.21 -0.96
C VAL A 425 -23.39 -3.81 -1.15
N GLU A 426 -24.29 -4.32 -0.30
CA GLU A 426 -25.74 -4.14 -0.39
C GLU A 426 -26.24 -2.82 0.22
N ALA A 427 -25.36 -2.03 0.86
CA ALA A 427 -25.75 -0.78 1.44
C ALA A 427 -26.35 0.18 0.38
N LYS A 428 -27.35 1.00 0.75
CA LYS A 428 -27.98 2.01 -0.14
C LYS A 428 -26.96 2.85 -0.92
N THR A 429 -25.86 3.21 -0.26
CA THR A 429 -24.64 3.72 -0.91
C THR A 429 -23.59 2.64 -0.71
N PRO A 430 -23.17 1.92 -1.77
CA PRO A 430 -22.23 0.82 -1.62
C PRO A 430 -20.92 1.25 -0.95
N LEU A 431 -20.53 0.52 0.08
CA LEU A 431 -19.31 0.72 0.86
C LEU A 431 -18.19 -0.23 0.41
N ALA A 432 -18.55 -1.30 -0.32
CA ALA A 432 -17.62 -2.21 -0.94
C ALA A 432 -18.00 -2.46 -2.41
N ALA A 433 -17.05 -2.92 -3.19
CA ALA A 433 -17.24 -3.34 -4.58
C ALA A 433 -17.94 -4.70 -4.66
N LYS A 434 -18.51 -5.02 -5.83
CA LYS A 434 -19.22 -6.30 -6.06
C LYS A 434 -18.32 -7.54 -6.07
N ASP A 435 -17.00 -7.35 -5.95
CA ASP A 435 -16.03 -8.43 -5.76
C ASP A 435 -15.98 -8.94 -4.31
N TYR A 436 -16.80 -8.37 -3.43
CA TYR A 436 -16.87 -8.72 -2.00
C TYR A 436 -15.50 -8.71 -1.28
N THR A 437 -14.59 -7.88 -1.75
CA THR A 437 -13.21 -7.76 -1.23
C THR A 437 -12.81 -6.31 -1.01
N HIS A 438 -12.90 -5.47 -2.06
CA HIS A 438 -12.38 -4.11 -2.02
C HIS A 438 -13.41 -3.09 -1.58
N LEU A 439 -12.96 -2.12 -0.79
CA LEU A 439 -13.83 -1.01 -0.36
C LEU A 439 -14.01 0.01 -1.49
N THR A 440 -15.17 0.68 -1.49
CA THR A 440 -15.34 1.94 -2.21
C THR A 440 -14.70 3.09 -1.43
N PHE A 441 -14.57 4.28 -2.03
CA PHE A 441 -14.12 5.46 -1.31
C PHE A 441 -15.01 5.80 -0.08
N LYS A 442 -16.31 5.54 -0.16
CA LYS A 442 -17.23 5.73 0.97
C LYS A 442 -16.99 4.69 2.07
N GLY A 443 -16.73 3.44 1.70
CA GLY A 443 -16.31 2.41 2.65
C GLY A 443 -14.98 2.76 3.31
N GLY A 444 -13.99 3.16 2.52
CA GLY A 444 -12.71 3.62 3.02
C GLY A 444 -12.83 4.80 4.00
N GLN A 445 -13.69 5.78 3.70
CA GLN A 445 -13.96 6.89 4.60
C GLN A 445 -14.56 6.42 5.95
N LYS A 446 -15.52 5.48 5.91
CA LYS A 446 -16.14 4.92 7.11
C LYS A 446 -15.14 4.16 7.98
N ILE A 447 -14.30 3.32 7.37
CA ILE A 447 -13.30 2.52 8.08
C ILE A 447 -12.16 3.41 8.61
N SER A 448 -11.70 4.35 7.80
CA SER A 448 -10.69 5.33 8.20
C SER A 448 -11.11 6.14 9.43
N LYS A 449 -12.38 6.56 9.48
CA LYS A 449 -12.93 7.24 10.67
C LYS A 449 -12.84 6.35 11.91
N LYS A 450 -13.23 5.06 11.82
CA LYS A 450 -13.16 4.12 12.94
C LYS A 450 -11.71 3.90 13.43
N LEU A 451 -10.74 3.77 12.50
CA LEU A 451 -9.32 3.67 12.86
C LEU A 451 -8.83 4.94 13.56
N THR A 452 -9.17 6.11 13.03
CA THR A 452 -8.79 7.39 13.63
C THR A 452 -9.40 7.55 15.03
N ASP A 453 -10.69 7.23 15.18
CA ASP A 453 -11.38 7.28 16.47
C ASP A 453 -10.69 6.35 17.51
N ALA A 454 -10.26 5.14 17.08
CA ALA A 454 -9.53 4.21 17.94
C ALA A 454 -8.17 4.77 18.39
N ILE A 455 -7.40 5.36 17.48
CA ILE A 455 -6.12 5.99 17.78
C ILE A 455 -6.29 7.19 18.73
N LEU A 456 -7.30 8.05 18.49
CA LEU A 456 -7.58 9.21 19.33
C LEU A 456 -8.07 8.80 20.74
N TYR A 457 -8.83 7.70 20.83
CA TYR A 457 -9.23 7.14 22.12
C TYR A 457 -8.01 6.71 22.95
N GLU A 458 -7.08 5.97 22.34
CA GLU A 458 -5.84 5.55 23.01
C GLU A 458 -4.93 6.75 23.33
N ARG A 459 -4.88 7.79 22.48
CA ARG A 459 -4.19 9.04 22.80
C ARG A 459 -4.73 9.67 24.09
N ASN A 460 -6.05 9.79 24.20
CA ASN A 460 -6.66 10.37 25.39
C ASN A 460 -6.36 9.57 26.66
N ARG A 461 -6.31 8.24 26.56
CA ARG A 461 -5.89 7.35 27.66
C ARG A 461 -4.43 7.57 28.04
N TYR A 462 -3.55 7.62 27.03
CA TYR A 462 -2.13 7.88 27.21
C TYR A 462 -1.87 9.23 27.91
N GLU A 463 -2.55 10.29 27.50
CA GLU A 463 -2.42 11.62 28.09
C GLU A 463 -2.88 11.64 29.55
N LYS A 464 -4.03 11.03 29.86
CA LYS A 464 -4.52 10.91 31.25
C LYS A 464 -3.55 10.16 32.15
N LYS A 465 -3.00 9.02 31.66
CA LYS A 465 -2.01 8.23 32.42
C LYS A 465 -0.73 9.02 32.73
N ASN A 466 -0.31 9.92 31.84
CA ASN A 466 0.91 10.70 32.00
C ASN A 466 0.68 12.09 32.64
N GLN A 467 -0.56 12.44 33.01
CA GLN A 467 -0.91 13.64 33.77
C GLN A 467 -1.10 13.36 35.28
N VAL A 468 -1.10 12.09 35.68
CA VAL A 468 -1.14 11.73 37.09
C VAL A 468 0.30 11.87 37.62
N PRO A 469 0.55 12.73 38.64
CA PRO A 469 1.87 12.99 39.19
C PRO A 469 2.47 11.77 39.91
#